data_e33ce60a1d71f7a0d17a1b61d98fc1fd
#
_entry.id   e33ce60a1d71f7a0d17a1b61d98fc1fd
#
_cell.length_a   1.000
_cell.length_b   1.000
_cell.length_c   1.000
_cell.angle_alpha   90.00
_cell.angle_beta   90.00
_cell.angle_gamma   90.00
#
_symmetry.space_group_name_H-M   'P 1'
#
loop_
_entity.id
_entity.type
_entity.pdbx_description
1 polymer ?
#
loop_
_entity_poly.entity_id
_entity_poly.type
_entity_poly.pdbx_seq_one_letter_code
_entity_poly.pdbx_strand_id
1 'polypeptide(L)'
;DGAILVVAGVTDYSTHAFDLAQRSDPHVALAGCPERAPKVLLAHQPRSAHAAESAGFDLQLSGHTHGGQFWPWNLFVSLQQPFTAGLHRLGRPWVYTSRGTGYWGPPKRFGAPSEISLLRLVPESVI
;
A
#
# COMPACT_ATOMS: atom_id res chain seq x y z
N ASP A 1 -24.14 13.26 -2.81
CA ASP A 1 -24.27 12.56 -4.10
C ASP A 1 -24.48 11.04 -3.96
N GLY A 2 -24.37 10.45 -2.77
CA GLY A 2 -24.59 9.01 -2.54
C GLY A 2 -23.57 8.08 -3.19
N ALA A 3 -22.44 8.58 -3.66
CA ALA A 3 -21.36 7.75 -4.19
C ALA A 3 -20.69 6.96 -3.05
N ILE A 4 -20.46 5.66 -3.29
CA ILE A 4 -19.84 4.77 -2.32
C ILE A 4 -18.37 4.61 -2.69
N LEU A 5 -17.48 4.75 -1.68
CA LEU A 5 -16.09 4.36 -1.74
C LEU A 5 -15.87 3.25 -0.69
N VAL A 6 -15.35 2.12 -1.12
CA VAL A 6 -14.96 1.03 -0.21
C VAL A 6 -13.53 1.26 0.26
N VAL A 7 -13.34 1.31 1.57
CA VAL A 7 -12.01 1.34 2.20
C VAL A 7 -11.91 0.10 3.07
N ALA A 8 -10.98 -0.77 2.74
CA ALA A 8 -10.74 -2.02 3.46
C ALA A 8 -9.31 -2.05 4.00
N GLY A 9 -9.09 -2.74 5.10
CA GLY A 9 -7.78 -2.93 5.70
C GLY A 9 -7.45 -4.41 5.88
N VAL A 10 -6.18 -4.71 5.88
CA VAL A 10 -5.65 -6.05 6.19
C VAL A 10 -4.61 -5.95 7.29
N THR A 11 -4.38 -7.06 7.97
CA THR A 11 -3.26 -7.23 8.90
C THR A 11 -1.93 -7.08 8.17
N ASP A 12 -0.84 -6.86 8.90
CA ASP A 12 0.49 -6.78 8.28
C ASP A 12 0.81 -8.08 7.51
N TYR A 13 1.48 -7.92 6.38
CA TYR A 13 1.85 -9.03 5.51
C TYR A 13 2.62 -10.14 6.23
N SER A 14 3.42 -9.78 7.24
CA SER A 14 4.30 -10.71 7.96
C SER A 14 3.63 -11.42 9.13
N THR A 15 2.38 -11.09 9.49
CA THR A 15 1.69 -11.65 10.66
C THR A 15 1.50 -13.16 10.59
N HIS A 16 1.37 -13.73 9.37
CA HIS A 16 1.26 -15.17 9.19
C HIS A 16 2.46 -15.98 9.74
N ALA A 17 3.61 -15.33 9.89
CA ALA A 17 4.80 -15.96 10.47
C ALA A 17 4.68 -16.18 11.99
N PHE A 18 3.76 -15.46 12.64
CA PHE A 18 3.51 -15.53 14.08
C PHE A 18 2.19 -16.22 14.40
N ASP A 19 1.16 -15.96 13.60
CA ASP A 19 -0.17 -16.54 13.76
C ASP A 19 -0.87 -16.66 12.40
N LEU A 20 -1.15 -17.88 11.97
CA LEU A 20 -1.84 -18.15 10.70
C LEU A 20 -3.26 -17.58 10.65
N ALA A 21 -3.94 -17.45 11.80
CA ALA A 21 -5.26 -16.83 11.87
C ALA A 21 -5.24 -15.32 11.59
N GLN A 22 -4.06 -14.69 11.72
CA GLN A 22 -3.82 -13.28 11.43
C GLN A 22 -3.30 -13.04 10.00
N ARG A 23 -3.37 -14.03 9.13
CA ARG A 23 -2.89 -13.89 7.75
C ARG A 23 -3.60 -12.73 7.04
N SER A 24 -2.79 -11.87 6.42
CA SER A 24 -3.28 -10.81 5.55
C SER A 24 -4.03 -11.40 4.35
N ASP A 25 -5.31 -11.05 4.19
CA ASP A 25 -6.14 -11.56 3.10
C ASP A 25 -7.02 -10.45 2.49
N PRO A 26 -6.57 -9.84 1.38
CA PRO A 26 -7.34 -8.84 0.66
C PRO A 26 -8.66 -9.34 0.08
N HIS A 27 -8.79 -10.64 -0.25
CA HIS A 27 -10.04 -11.20 -0.76
C HIS A 27 -11.12 -11.21 0.33
N VAL A 28 -10.76 -11.65 1.53
CA VAL A 28 -11.67 -11.65 2.69
C VAL A 28 -12.06 -10.22 3.06
N ALA A 29 -11.14 -9.25 2.93
CA ALA A 29 -11.41 -7.85 3.24
C ALA A 29 -12.47 -7.22 2.31
N LEU A 30 -12.73 -7.79 1.13
CA LEU A 30 -13.78 -7.34 0.21
C LEU A 30 -15.10 -8.11 0.34
N ALA A 31 -15.20 -9.06 1.26
CA ALA A 31 -16.42 -9.87 1.39
C ALA A 31 -17.65 -8.97 1.64
N GLY A 32 -18.68 -9.10 0.81
CA GLY A 32 -19.92 -8.34 0.92
C GLY A 32 -19.85 -6.88 0.44
N CYS A 33 -18.73 -6.44 -0.14
CA CYS A 33 -18.62 -5.09 -0.69
C CYS A 33 -19.37 -4.94 -2.02
N PRO A 34 -19.91 -3.73 -2.31
CA PRO A 34 -20.53 -3.44 -3.61
C PRO A 34 -19.53 -3.61 -4.76
N GLU A 35 -19.91 -4.38 -5.79
CA GLU A 35 -19.01 -4.72 -6.90
C GLU A 35 -18.50 -3.50 -7.68
N ARG A 36 -19.39 -2.53 -7.93
CA ARG A 36 -19.10 -1.36 -8.77
C ARG A 36 -18.47 -0.18 -8.03
N ALA A 37 -18.34 -0.25 -6.70
CA ALA A 37 -17.73 0.81 -5.94
C ALA A 37 -16.20 0.79 -6.13
N PRO A 38 -15.53 1.95 -6.22
CA PRO A 38 -14.08 2.03 -6.12
C PRO A 38 -13.59 1.44 -4.80
N LYS A 39 -12.48 0.71 -4.83
CA LYS A 39 -11.96 -0.08 -3.71
C LYS A 39 -10.53 0.33 -3.37
N VAL A 40 -10.34 0.81 -2.15
CA VAL A 40 -9.04 1.20 -1.59
C VAL A 40 -8.63 0.22 -0.52
N LEU A 41 -7.43 -0.34 -0.65
CA LEU A 41 -6.80 -1.20 0.36
C LEU A 41 -5.82 -0.39 1.21
N LEU A 42 -5.95 -0.51 2.52
CA LEU A 42 -4.94 -0.09 3.49
C LEU A 42 -4.10 -1.32 3.87
N ALA A 43 -2.86 -1.38 3.39
CA ALA A 43 -1.93 -2.47 3.67
C ALA A 43 -0.57 -1.89 4.01
N HIS A 44 -0.03 -2.22 5.19
CA HIS A 44 1.22 -1.63 5.66
C HIS A 44 2.38 -1.86 4.68
N GLN A 45 2.55 -3.09 4.19
CA GLN A 45 3.65 -3.43 3.28
C GLN A 45 3.23 -3.39 1.80
N PRO A 46 4.03 -2.75 0.91
CA PRO A 46 3.77 -2.71 -0.54
C PRO A 46 3.63 -4.07 -1.21
N ARG A 47 4.27 -5.11 -0.67
CA ARG A 47 4.20 -6.49 -1.21
C ARG A 47 2.79 -7.10 -1.20
N SER A 48 1.86 -6.54 -0.45
CA SER A 48 0.44 -6.93 -0.51
C SER A 48 -0.21 -6.61 -1.87
N ALA A 49 0.45 -5.83 -2.72
CA ALA A 49 -0.12 -5.32 -3.97
C ALA A 49 -0.55 -6.42 -4.96
N HIS A 50 0.19 -7.54 -5.05
CA HIS A 50 -0.21 -8.64 -5.91
C HIS A 50 -1.51 -9.32 -5.45
N ALA A 51 -1.68 -9.47 -4.12
CA ALA A 51 -2.92 -9.99 -3.56
C ALA A 51 -4.08 -8.98 -3.71
N ALA A 52 -3.79 -7.69 -3.57
CA ALA A 52 -4.75 -6.62 -3.82
C ALA A 52 -5.23 -6.59 -5.29
N GLU A 53 -4.32 -6.78 -6.25
CA GLU A 53 -4.65 -6.89 -7.66
C GLU A 53 -5.59 -8.06 -7.93
N SER A 54 -5.24 -9.25 -7.43
CA SER A 54 -6.05 -10.46 -7.62
C SER A 54 -7.42 -10.36 -6.94
N ALA A 55 -7.53 -9.63 -5.83
CA ALA A 55 -8.78 -9.38 -5.13
C ALA A 55 -9.66 -8.33 -5.81
N GLY A 56 -9.11 -7.51 -6.72
CA GLY A 56 -9.85 -6.51 -7.48
C GLY A 56 -9.90 -5.11 -6.84
N PHE A 57 -8.90 -4.75 -6.04
CA PHE A 57 -8.73 -3.38 -5.57
C PHE A 57 -8.30 -2.44 -6.70
N ASP A 58 -8.65 -1.16 -6.58
CA ASP A 58 -8.29 -0.11 -7.54
C ASP A 58 -7.09 0.72 -7.06
N LEU A 59 -6.91 0.83 -5.74
CA LEU A 59 -5.79 1.53 -5.11
C LEU A 59 -5.34 0.79 -3.85
N GLN A 60 -4.03 0.67 -3.67
CA GLN A 60 -3.43 0.28 -2.39
C GLN A 60 -2.64 1.45 -1.80
N LEU A 61 -2.84 1.73 -0.52
CA LEU A 61 -2.05 2.69 0.25
C LEU A 61 -1.14 1.93 1.22
N SER A 62 0.16 2.20 1.13
CA SER A 62 1.19 1.53 1.90
C SER A 62 2.21 2.50 2.48
N GLY A 63 2.96 2.02 3.46
CA GLY A 63 4.11 2.68 4.04
C GLY A 63 5.29 1.71 4.17
N HIS A 64 5.71 1.42 5.39
CA HIS A 64 6.72 0.42 5.77
C HIS A 64 8.15 0.72 5.32
N THR A 65 8.37 1.05 4.07
CA THR A 65 9.69 1.18 3.45
C THR A 65 10.45 2.43 3.85
N HIS A 66 9.73 3.47 4.30
CA HIS A 66 10.27 4.80 4.57
C HIS A 66 11.09 5.41 3.40
N GLY A 67 10.82 4.96 2.15
CA GLY A 67 11.62 5.30 0.97
C GLY A 67 13.07 4.80 1.05
N GLY A 68 13.30 3.73 1.83
CA GLY A 68 14.64 3.23 2.15
C GLY A 68 15.34 3.98 3.28
N GLN A 69 14.69 5.02 3.82
CA GLN A 69 15.05 5.86 4.97
C GLN A 69 16.42 6.55 4.88
N PHE A 70 17.51 5.87 4.56
CA PHE A 70 18.85 6.47 4.44
C PHE A 70 19.76 5.67 3.50
N TRP A 71 20.70 6.38 2.88
CA TRP A 71 21.74 5.77 2.07
C TRP A 71 22.79 5.08 2.97
N PRO A 72 23.35 3.90 2.62
CA PRO A 72 23.08 3.11 1.41
C PRO A 72 21.94 2.10 1.56
N TRP A 73 21.23 2.08 2.69
CA TRP A 73 20.19 1.10 3.00
C TRP A 73 19.04 1.09 1.98
N ASN A 74 18.73 2.27 1.42
CA ASN A 74 17.72 2.41 0.37
C ASN A 74 17.98 1.52 -0.86
N LEU A 75 19.22 1.11 -1.13
CA LEU A 75 19.55 0.21 -2.24
C LEU A 75 19.07 -1.23 -1.97
N PHE A 76 18.96 -1.63 -0.70
CA PHE A 76 18.58 -2.99 -0.32
C PHE A 76 17.07 -3.16 -0.14
N VAL A 77 16.34 -2.09 0.15
CA VAL A 77 14.89 -2.15 0.38
C VAL A 77 14.15 -2.63 -0.88
N SER A 78 14.61 -2.27 -2.07
CA SER A 78 14.05 -2.71 -3.35
C SER A 78 14.15 -4.23 -3.58
N LEU A 79 15.05 -4.93 -2.87
CA LEU A 79 15.15 -6.39 -2.93
C LEU A 79 14.04 -7.09 -2.15
N GLN A 80 13.43 -6.39 -1.18
CA GLN A 80 12.41 -6.96 -0.30
C GLN A 80 11.01 -6.47 -0.63
N GLN A 81 10.89 -5.27 -1.21
CA GLN A 81 9.62 -4.62 -1.49
C GLN A 81 9.53 -4.22 -2.96
N PRO A 82 8.42 -4.50 -3.65
CA PRO A 82 8.26 -4.19 -5.07
C PRO A 82 8.23 -2.69 -5.34
N PHE A 83 7.78 -1.89 -4.36
CA PHE A 83 7.70 -0.45 -4.43
C PHE A 83 8.27 0.17 -3.17
N THR A 84 9.18 1.15 -3.31
CA THR A 84 9.86 1.77 -2.17
C THR A 84 9.29 3.14 -1.80
N ALA A 85 8.76 3.89 -2.75
CA ALA A 85 8.09 5.18 -2.52
C ALA A 85 7.35 5.64 -3.77
N GLY A 86 6.32 6.48 -3.58
CA GLY A 86 5.58 7.12 -4.66
C GLY A 86 4.43 6.29 -5.22
N LEU A 87 3.89 6.75 -6.35
CA LEU A 87 2.73 6.15 -7.01
C LEU A 87 3.20 5.28 -8.17
N HIS A 88 2.79 4.02 -8.15
CA HIS A 88 3.11 3.02 -9.17
C HIS A 88 1.83 2.35 -9.67
N ARG A 89 1.85 1.81 -10.89
CA ARG A 89 0.76 0.98 -11.39
C ARG A 89 1.20 -0.47 -11.46
N LEU A 90 0.37 -1.36 -10.89
CA LEU A 90 0.56 -2.81 -10.94
C LEU A 90 -0.68 -3.40 -11.62
N GLY A 91 -0.58 -3.67 -12.92
CA GLY A 91 -1.73 -4.11 -13.69
C GLY A 91 -2.92 -3.15 -13.58
N ARG A 92 -4.01 -3.58 -12.93
CA ARG A 92 -5.20 -2.76 -12.68
C ARG A 92 -4.99 -1.73 -11.57
N PRO A 93 -4.57 -2.10 -10.34
CA PRO A 93 -4.52 -1.16 -9.23
C PRO A 93 -3.36 -0.18 -9.32
N TRP A 94 -3.57 0.99 -8.73
CA TRP A 94 -2.51 1.87 -8.33
C TRP A 94 -1.99 1.46 -6.94
N VAL A 95 -0.69 1.61 -6.73
CA VAL A 95 -0.03 1.39 -5.44
C VAL A 95 0.69 2.66 -5.06
N TYR A 96 0.27 3.30 -3.98
CA TYR A 96 0.97 4.42 -3.41
C TYR A 96 1.72 3.96 -2.16
N THR A 97 3.03 4.18 -2.13
CA THR A 97 3.90 3.88 -0.99
C THR A 97 4.45 5.17 -0.42
N SER A 98 3.97 5.53 0.78
CA SER A 98 4.43 6.72 1.49
C SER A 98 5.81 6.50 2.13
N ARG A 99 6.64 7.54 2.08
CA ARG A 99 7.86 7.60 2.90
C ARG A 99 7.55 7.82 4.38
N GLY A 100 6.36 8.35 4.69
CA GLY A 100 5.95 8.66 6.06
C GLY A 100 6.73 9.78 6.72
N THR A 101 6.45 10.03 7.99
CA THR A 101 7.08 11.11 8.79
C THR A 101 8.01 10.57 9.88
N GLY A 102 7.87 9.30 10.25
CA GLY A 102 8.67 8.64 11.29
C GLY A 102 9.99 8.07 10.77
N TYR A 103 10.60 7.24 11.58
CA TYR A 103 11.81 6.47 11.26
C TYR A 103 11.77 5.13 12.00
N TRP A 104 12.58 4.19 11.54
CA TRP A 104 12.91 2.96 12.26
C TRP A 104 14.42 2.87 12.49
N GLY A 105 14.85 2.27 13.60
CA GLY A 105 16.27 2.22 13.94
C GLY A 105 16.86 3.61 14.14
N PRO A 106 17.96 3.96 13.47
CA PRO A 106 18.59 5.27 13.63
C PRO A 106 17.71 6.41 13.11
N PRO A 107 17.61 7.55 13.81
CA PRO A 107 16.78 8.69 13.42
C PRO A 107 17.42 9.49 12.28
N LYS A 108 17.61 8.84 11.12
CA LYS A 108 18.26 9.41 9.94
C LYS A 108 17.36 9.24 8.73
N ARG A 109 17.31 10.28 7.89
CA ARG A 109 16.53 10.31 6.66
C ARG A 109 17.32 10.86 5.48
N PHE A 110 18.56 10.47 5.33
CA PHE A 110 19.40 10.92 4.24
C PHE A 110 18.98 10.30 2.90
N GLY A 111 18.52 11.16 1.97
CA GLY A 111 17.99 10.72 0.67
C GLY A 111 16.54 10.26 0.66
N ALA A 112 15.85 10.27 1.80
CA ALA A 112 14.45 9.89 1.91
C ALA A 112 13.69 10.86 2.84
N PRO A 113 13.41 12.09 2.40
CA PRO A 113 12.76 13.10 3.23
C PRO A 113 11.39 12.63 3.72
N SER A 114 11.01 13.09 4.90
CA SER A 114 9.65 12.88 5.44
C SER A 114 8.61 13.50 4.54
N GLU A 115 7.44 12.87 4.42
CA GLU A 115 6.35 13.39 3.60
C GLU A 115 4.98 13.16 4.24
N ILE A 116 4.08 14.09 3.94
CA ILE A 116 2.64 13.93 4.10
C ILE A 116 2.05 14.16 2.71
N SER A 117 1.28 13.20 2.20
CA SER A 117 0.80 13.22 0.83
C SER A 117 -0.70 13.37 0.78
N LEU A 118 -1.18 14.29 -0.05
CA LEU A 118 -2.58 14.43 -0.40
C LEU A 118 -2.85 13.70 -1.72
N LEU A 119 -3.67 12.66 -1.67
CA LEU A 119 -4.09 11.90 -2.85
C LEU A 119 -5.51 12.33 -3.24
N ARG A 120 -5.70 12.71 -4.49
CA ARG A 120 -6.99 13.01 -5.06
C ARG A 120 -7.45 11.86 -5.96
N LEU A 121 -8.56 11.25 -5.62
CA LEU A 121 -9.21 10.27 -6.48
C LEU A 121 -10.06 11.01 -7.52
N VAL A 122 -9.91 10.66 -8.77
CA VAL A 122 -10.67 11.21 -9.90
C VAL A 122 -11.23 10.05 -10.73
N PRO A 123 -12.39 10.21 -11.35
CA PRO A 123 -12.89 9.23 -12.31
C PRO A 123 -11.86 9.02 -13.42
N GLU A 124 -11.66 7.76 -13.83
CA GLU A 124 -10.88 7.47 -15.03
C GLU A 124 -11.63 8.02 -16.24
N SER A 125 -11.00 8.92 -17.00
CA SER A 125 -11.59 9.45 -18.21
C SER A 125 -11.73 8.31 -19.21
N VAL A 126 -12.96 8.01 -19.60
CA VAL A 126 -13.20 7.12 -20.75
C VAL A 126 -12.72 7.90 -21.98
N ILE A 127 -11.57 7.51 -22.51
CA ILE A 127 -11.06 8.02 -23.78
C ILE A 127 -11.76 7.27 -24.91
#